data_aa28a118e2b430e9eecc2d3b89c8182b
#
_entry.id   aa28a118e2b430e9eecc2d3b89c8182b
#
_cell.length_a   1.000
_cell.length_b   1.000
_cell.length_c   1.000
_cell.angle_alpha   90.00
_cell.angle_beta   90.00
_cell.angle_gamma   90.00
#
_symmetry.space_group_name_H-M   'P 1'
#
loop_
_entity.id
_entity.type
_entity.pdbx_description
1 polymer ?
#
loop_
_entity_poly.entity_id
_entity_poly.type
_entity_poly.pdbx_seq_one_letter_code
_entity_poly.pdbx_strand_id
1 'polypeptide(L)'
;MSPQTRAEIAGLLERHGLSPSHRLGQNFLADANITRKIVTVAGIQPGVQVLEIGAGTGTLTTALADAGARVVAYEVDARLAPVLEEVTAGLDVELHFVDIMGVDLAKELEGGPWTMVANLPYNVGTPLVLDALRNVAVIARFVVMMQREVAERFAASPGSKDYGLPSVVAGIHARARIAFRVPPQVFFPAPSVDSAVVVMDRVPAPPGAVRAIELAAAGFNQRRKMLRRSLAGVFEDPVTAIRSVGLEPTSRAEDLSAADFLRLALA
;
A
#
# COMPACT_ATOMS: atom_id res chain seq x y z
N MET A 1 -14.43 -8.75 -19.45
CA MET A 1 -13.35 -8.76 -20.47
C MET A 1 -12.16 -9.58 -19.99
N SER A 2 -11.36 -10.21 -20.88
CA SER A 2 -10.12 -10.85 -20.43
C SER A 2 -9.10 -9.79 -20.06
N PRO A 3 -8.30 -9.98 -18.97
CA PRO A 3 -7.21 -9.08 -18.63
C PRO A 3 -6.23 -8.91 -19.80
N GLN A 4 -5.72 -7.70 -19.99
CA GLN A 4 -4.90 -7.30 -21.13
C GLN A 4 -3.56 -8.08 -21.18
N THR A 5 -3.18 -8.52 -22.35
CA THR A 5 -1.85 -9.06 -22.65
C THR A 5 -0.87 -7.92 -22.99
N ARG A 6 0.43 -8.23 -23.03
CA ARG A 6 1.45 -7.26 -23.46
C ARG A 6 1.18 -6.69 -24.86
N ALA A 7 0.74 -7.52 -25.80
CA ALA A 7 0.44 -7.10 -27.16
C ALA A 7 -0.79 -6.18 -27.21
N GLU A 8 -1.82 -6.48 -26.44
CA GLU A 8 -3.02 -5.65 -26.31
C GLU A 8 -2.70 -4.28 -25.68
N ILE A 9 -1.90 -4.24 -24.62
CA ILE A 9 -1.45 -2.98 -24.00
C ILE A 9 -0.64 -2.14 -25.00
N ALA A 10 0.33 -2.77 -25.70
CA ALA A 10 1.13 -2.06 -26.70
C ALA A 10 0.26 -1.49 -27.83
N GLY A 11 -0.65 -2.29 -28.39
CA GLY A 11 -1.56 -1.85 -29.44
C GLY A 11 -2.55 -0.79 -28.96
N LEU A 12 -3.01 -0.87 -27.70
CA LEU A 12 -3.90 0.14 -27.10
C LEU A 12 -3.17 1.48 -26.96
N LEU A 13 -1.95 1.49 -26.44
CA LEU A 13 -1.14 2.70 -26.33
C LEU A 13 -0.81 3.29 -27.72
N GLU A 14 -0.46 2.44 -28.69
CA GLU A 14 -0.15 2.88 -30.07
C GLU A 14 -1.36 3.55 -30.74
N ARG A 15 -2.57 3.00 -30.63
CA ARG A 15 -3.80 3.60 -31.18
C ARG A 15 -4.05 5.01 -30.63
N HIS A 16 -3.66 5.28 -29.40
CA HIS A 16 -3.80 6.60 -28.76
C HIS A 16 -2.54 7.47 -28.85
N GLY A 17 -1.49 7.04 -29.61
CA GLY A 17 -0.25 7.79 -29.74
C GLY A 17 0.56 7.92 -28.46
N LEU A 18 0.44 6.95 -27.55
CA LEU A 18 1.03 6.98 -26.22
C LEU A 18 2.19 5.99 -26.09
N SER A 19 3.04 6.22 -25.11
CA SER A 19 4.10 5.31 -24.68
C SER A 19 4.25 5.37 -23.16
N PRO A 20 4.73 4.28 -22.52
CA PRO A 20 4.95 4.25 -21.08
C PRO A 20 5.91 5.35 -20.62
N SER A 21 5.59 6.01 -19.51
CA SER A 21 6.40 7.08 -18.94
C SER A 21 7.31 6.55 -17.83
N HIS A 22 8.63 6.54 -18.08
CA HIS A 22 9.62 6.22 -17.05
C HIS A 22 9.56 7.17 -15.85
N ARG A 23 9.26 8.46 -16.10
CA ARG A 23 9.16 9.48 -15.04
C ARG A 23 8.03 9.18 -14.05
N LEU A 24 6.95 8.57 -14.51
CA LEU A 24 5.81 8.16 -13.68
C LEU A 24 5.95 6.73 -13.16
N GLY A 25 7.04 6.03 -13.47
CA GLY A 25 7.26 4.65 -13.03
C GLY A 25 6.26 3.65 -13.62
N GLN A 26 5.72 3.93 -14.82
CA GLN A 26 4.70 3.10 -15.45
C GLN A 26 5.24 1.73 -15.84
N ASN A 27 4.72 0.70 -15.19
CA ASN A 27 4.92 -0.72 -15.49
C ASN A 27 3.53 -1.36 -15.44
N PHE A 28 2.88 -1.46 -16.61
CA PHE A 28 1.51 -1.96 -16.73
C PHE A 28 1.47 -3.47 -16.53
N LEU A 29 0.54 -3.96 -15.73
CA LEU A 29 0.33 -5.40 -15.53
C LEU A 29 -0.22 -6.02 -16.81
N ALA A 30 0.50 -6.99 -17.37
CA ALA A 30 0.26 -7.60 -18.68
C ALA A 30 0.10 -9.13 -18.59
N ASP A 31 -0.41 -9.63 -17.45
CA ASP A 31 -0.58 -11.05 -17.20
C ASP A 31 -1.96 -11.35 -16.58
N ALA A 32 -2.78 -12.08 -17.30
CA ALA A 32 -4.13 -12.43 -16.89
C ALA A 32 -4.20 -13.33 -15.64
N ASN A 33 -3.18 -14.17 -15.39
CA ASN A 33 -3.18 -15.06 -14.23
C ASN A 33 -2.89 -14.26 -12.96
N ILE A 34 -1.92 -13.35 -13.03
CA ILE A 34 -1.59 -12.45 -11.92
C ILE A 34 -2.76 -11.52 -11.62
N THR A 35 -3.39 -10.92 -12.65
CA THR A 35 -4.58 -10.06 -12.48
C THR A 35 -5.70 -10.81 -11.76
N ARG A 36 -6.07 -12.02 -12.26
CA ARG A 36 -7.11 -12.86 -11.60
C ARG A 36 -6.71 -13.22 -10.17
N LYS A 37 -5.43 -13.52 -9.91
CA LYS A 37 -4.94 -13.84 -8.58
C LYS A 37 -5.07 -12.66 -7.62
N ILE A 38 -4.79 -11.43 -8.08
CA ILE A 38 -5.01 -10.22 -7.29
C ILE A 38 -6.49 -10.06 -6.95
N VAL A 39 -7.40 -10.15 -7.92
CA VAL A 39 -8.85 -10.06 -7.73
C VAL A 39 -9.35 -11.12 -6.74
N THR A 40 -8.87 -12.37 -6.87
CA THR A 40 -9.20 -13.46 -5.94
C THR A 40 -8.74 -13.16 -4.51
N VAL A 41 -7.51 -12.69 -4.35
CA VAL A 41 -6.95 -12.36 -3.03
C VAL A 41 -7.63 -11.12 -2.45
N ALA A 42 -8.08 -10.19 -3.28
CA ALA A 42 -8.88 -9.04 -2.85
C ALA A 42 -10.24 -9.46 -2.27
N GLY A 43 -10.73 -10.64 -2.65
CA GLY A 43 -12.00 -11.16 -2.13
C GLY A 43 -13.20 -10.38 -2.65
N ILE A 44 -13.12 -9.89 -3.88
CA ILE A 44 -14.16 -9.08 -4.49
C ILE A 44 -15.47 -9.89 -4.58
N GLN A 45 -16.55 -9.30 -4.10
CA GLN A 45 -17.91 -9.74 -4.21
C GLN A 45 -18.75 -8.67 -4.93
N PRO A 46 -19.86 -9.00 -5.55
CA PRO A 46 -20.74 -8.01 -6.17
C PRO A 46 -21.11 -6.88 -5.21
N GLY A 47 -20.92 -5.63 -5.65
CA GLY A 47 -21.22 -4.42 -4.88
C GLY A 47 -20.12 -3.96 -3.91
N VAL A 48 -18.97 -4.66 -3.83
CA VAL A 48 -17.83 -4.19 -3.03
C VAL A 48 -17.28 -2.89 -3.61
N GLN A 49 -17.08 -1.90 -2.74
CA GLN A 49 -16.44 -0.64 -3.11
C GLN A 49 -14.92 -0.83 -3.17
N VAL A 50 -14.33 -0.52 -4.31
CA VAL A 50 -12.90 -0.65 -4.55
C VAL A 50 -12.30 0.72 -4.87
N LEU A 51 -11.26 1.07 -4.13
CA LEU A 51 -10.37 2.17 -4.46
C LEU A 51 -9.17 1.61 -5.22
N GLU A 52 -8.99 1.99 -6.47
CA GLU A 52 -7.80 1.68 -7.24
C GLU A 52 -6.93 2.92 -7.41
N ILE A 53 -5.61 2.77 -7.22
CA ILE A 53 -4.65 3.85 -7.41
C ILE A 53 -3.61 3.43 -8.43
N GLY A 54 -3.48 4.25 -9.50
CA GLY A 54 -2.65 3.95 -10.64
C GLY A 54 -3.34 2.99 -11.61
N ALA A 55 -4.50 3.39 -12.17
CA ALA A 55 -5.30 2.57 -13.09
C ALA A 55 -4.52 2.14 -14.35
N GLY A 56 -3.56 2.96 -14.80
CA GLY A 56 -2.71 2.69 -15.94
C GLY A 56 -3.51 2.48 -17.22
N THR A 57 -3.41 1.31 -17.85
CA THR A 57 -4.20 0.94 -19.04
C THR A 57 -5.52 0.25 -18.70
N GLY A 58 -5.92 0.20 -17.43
CA GLY A 58 -7.20 -0.37 -16.99
C GLY A 58 -7.23 -1.90 -16.85
N THR A 59 -6.08 -2.59 -16.91
CA THR A 59 -6.04 -4.06 -16.78
C THR A 59 -6.64 -4.55 -15.46
N LEU A 60 -6.29 -3.92 -14.36
CA LEU A 60 -6.78 -4.30 -13.03
C LEU A 60 -8.18 -3.71 -12.80
N THR A 61 -8.43 -2.47 -13.23
CA THR A 61 -9.71 -1.77 -13.18
C THR A 61 -10.84 -2.60 -13.79
N THR A 62 -10.65 -3.05 -15.03
CA THR A 62 -11.65 -3.86 -15.75
C THR A 62 -11.87 -5.21 -15.07
N ALA A 63 -10.81 -5.86 -14.58
CA ALA A 63 -10.93 -7.14 -13.90
C ALA A 63 -11.67 -7.05 -12.55
N LEU A 64 -11.51 -5.95 -11.83
CA LEU A 64 -12.24 -5.66 -10.59
C LEU A 64 -13.72 -5.40 -10.87
N ALA A 65 -14.03 -4.56 -11.87
CA ALA A 65 -15.39 -4.25 -12.26
C ALA A 65 -16.11 -5.50 -12.84
N ASP A 66 -15.45 -6.32 -13.66
CA ASP A 66 -15.99 -7.60 -14.16
C ASP A 66 -16.28 -8.61 -13.02
N ALA A 67 -15.56 -8.51 -11.90
CA ALA A 67 -15.85 -9.29 -10.69
C ALA A 67 -17.03 -8.73 -9.87
N GLY A 68 -17.63 -7.63 -10.31
CA GLY A 68 -18.80 -7.00 -9.70
C GLY A 68 -18.48 -5.87 -8.69
N ALA A 69 -17.26 -5.39 -8.65
CA ALA A 69 -16.91 -4.22 -7.82
C ALA A 69 -17.46 -2.93 -8.43
N ARG A 70 -17.85 -1.97 -7.55
CA ARG A 70 -17.88 -0.57 -7.90
C ARG A 70 -16.47 0.00 -7.70
N VAL A 71 -15.83 0.44 -8.77
CA VAL A 71 -14.43 0.89 -8.75
C VAL A 71 -14.35 2.41 -8.85
N VAL A 72 -13.67 3.04 -7.90
CA VAL A 72 -13.21 4.43 -7.99
C VAL A 72 -11.70 4.38 -8.24
N ALA A 73 -11.29 4.82 -9.43
CA ALA A 73 -9.92 4.67 -9.91
C ALA A 73 -9.24 6.03 -10.12
N TYR A 74 -8.05 6.19 -9.56
CA TYR A 74 -7.21 7.37 -9.70
C TYR A 74 -6.02 7.09 -10.62
N GLU A 75 -5.76 8.01 -11.56
CA GLU A 75 -4.59 7.97 -12.44
C GLU A 75 -3.97 9.36 -12.55
N VAL A 76 -2.66 9.46 -12.38
CA VAL A 76 -1.94 10.75 -12.45
C VAL A 76 -1.65 11.18 -13.89
N ASP A 77 -1.53 10.22 -14.79
CA ASP A 77 -1.26 10.50 -16.20
C ASP A 77 -2.57 10.74 -16.99
N ALA A 78 -3.01 11.98 -17.04
CA ALA A 78 -4.22 12.37 -17.76
C ALA A 78 -4.18 12.02 -19.29
N ARG A 79 -3.00 11.72 -19.85
CA ARG A 79 -2.90 11.24 -21.24
C ARG A 79 -3.54 9.88 -21.44
N LEU A 80 -3.67 9.08 -20.35
CA LEU A 80 -4.32 7.77 -20.37
C LEU A 80 -5.85 7.86 -20.31
N ALA A 81 -6.45 9.07 -20.18
CA ALA A 81 -7.89 9.23 -20.11
C ALA A 81 -8.64 8.54 -21.28
N PRO A 82 -8.31 8.78 -22.56
CA PRO A 82 -9.02 8.13 -23.65
C PRO A 82 -8.84 6.61 -23.69
N VAL A 83 -7.73 6.09 -23.16
CA VAL A 83 -7.47 4.67 -23.02
C VAL A 83 -8.38 4.06 -21.95
N LEU A 84 -8.43 4.68 -20.78
CA LEU A 84 -9.26 4.22 -19.66
C LEU A 84 -10.74 4.32 -19.98
N GLU A 85 -11.21 5.41 -20.60
CA GLU A 85 -12.59 5.59 -21.03
C GLU A 85 -13.01 4.50 -22.04
N GLU A 86 -12.12 4.15 -23.01
CA GLU A 86 -12.38 3.07 -23.98
C GLU A 86 -12.57 1.72 -23.28
N VAL A 87 -11.66 1.35 -22.37
CA VAL A 87 -11.66 -0.01 -21.79
C VAL A 87 -12.66 -0.18 -20.65
N THR A 88 -13.08 0.91 -19.99
CA THR A 88 -14.07 0.86 -18.90
C THR A 88 -15.48 1.18 -19.33
N ALA A 89 -15.72 1.41 -20.63
CA ALA A 89 -17.02 1.77 -21.14
C ALA A 89 -18.09 0.72 -20.76
N GLY A 90 -19.16 1.17 -20.10
CA GLY A 90 -20.27 0.31 -19.64
C GLY A 90 -20.00 -0.48 -18.37
N LEU A 91 -18.86 -0.29 -17.70
CA LEU A 91 -18.54 -0.85 -16.40
C LEU A 91 -18.87 0.13 -15.26
N ASP A 92 -19.06 -0.37 -14.04
CA ASP A 92 -19.27 0.44 -12.85
C ASP A 92 -17.91 0.99 -12.32
N VAL A 93 -17.38 1.96 -13.07
CA VAL A 93 -16.06 2.57 -12.83
C VAL A 93 -16.18 4.08 -12.89
N GLU A 94 -15.68 4.73 -11.86
CA GLU A 94 -15.52 6.17 -11.77
C GLU A 94 -14.02 6.51 -11.91
N LEU A 95 -13.65 7.38 -12.85
CA LEU A 95 -12.25 7.72 -13.17
C LEU A 95 -11.90 9.13 -12.71
N HIS A 96 -10.79 9.27 -11.98
CA HIS A 96 -10.23 10.54 -11.55
C HIS A 96 -8.80 10.72 -12.06
N PHE A 97 -8.56 11.79 -12.83
CA PHE A 97 -7.24 12.07 -13.40
C PHE A 97 -6.53 13.16 -12.60
N VAL A 98 -6.04 12.78 -11.42
CA VAL A 98 -5.35 13.67 -10.46
C VAL A 98 -4.22 12.94 -9.74
N ASP A 99 -3.27 13.72 -9.21
CA ASP A 99 -2.25 13.16 -8.31
C ASP A 99 -2.88 12.82 -6.96
N ILE A 100 -2.91 11.54 -6.63
CA ILE A 100 -3.48 11.02 -5.39
C ILE A 100 -2.83 11.60 -4.14
N MET A 101 -1.58 12.04 -4.21
CA MET A 101 -0.88 12.66 -3.08
C MET A 101 -1.46 14.01 -2.67
N GLY A 102 -2.28 14.63 -3.53
CA GLY A 102 -3.02 15.87 -3.26
C GLY A 102 -4.47 15.64 -2.83
N VAL A 103 -4.94 14.40 -2.76
CA VAL A 103 -6.33 14.04 -2.46
C VAL A 103 -6.50 13.66 -0.99
N ASP A 104 -7.46 14.26 -0.31
CA ASP A 104 -7.87 13.85 1.04
C ASP A 104 -8.83 12.66 0.96
N LEU A 105 -8.28 11.45 0.86
CA LEU A 105 -9.08 10.22 0.75
C LEU A 105 -10.06 10.02 1.91
N ALA A 106 -9.80 10.58 3.08
CA ALA A 106 -10.72 10.47 4.20
C ALA A 106 -12.02 11.27 4.01
N LYS A 107 -11.97 12.31 3.15
CA LYS A 107 -13.14 13.09 2.75
C LYS A 107 -13.80 12.57 1.48
N GLU A 108 -12.99 12.06 0.53
CA GLU A 108 -13.50 11.60 -0.77
C GLU A 108 -14.24 10.26 -0.67
N LEU A 109 -13.78 9.35 0.22
CA LEU A 109 -14.37 8.03 0.34
C LEU A 109 -15.55 8.05 1.33
N GLU A 110 -16.75 8.14 0.79
CA GLU A 110 -17.99 8.05 1.57
C GLU A 110 -18.45 6.60 1.75
N GLY A 111 -19.13 6.34 2.85
CA GLY A 111 -19.67 5.02 3.16
C GLY A 111 -18.57 4.00 3.52
N GLY A 112 -18.68 2.78 3.03
CA GLY A 112 -17.72 1.72 3.28
C GLY A 112 -18.38 0.42 3.73
N PRO A 113 -17.61 -0.63 3.92
CA PRO A 113 -16.14 -0.69 3.87
C PRO A 113 -15.57 -0.65 2.45
N TRP A 114 -14.41 -0.01 2.29
CA TRP A 114 -13.65 0.02 1.05
C TRP A 114 -12.53 -1.02 1.04
N THR A 115 -12.24 -1.55 -0.15
CA THR A 115 -11.04 -2.34 -0.41
C THR A 115 -10.11 -1.56 -1.34
N MET A 116 -8.90 -1.24 -0.88
CA MET A 116 -7.88 -0.65 -1.74
C MET A 116 -7.17 -1.76 -2.51
N VAL A 117 -7.24 -1.71 -3.84
CA VAL A 117 -6.51 -2.64 -4.73
C VAL A 117 -5.67 -1.81 -5.68
N ALA A 118 -4.35 -2.02 -5.71
CA ALA A 118 -3.48 -1.16 -6.50
C ALA A 118 -2.20 -1.85 -6.96
N ASN A 119 -1.76 -1.53 -8.17
CA ASN A 119 -0.38 -1.73 -8.63
C ASN A 119 0.37 -0.40 -8.46
N LEU A 120 0.94 -0.18 -7.27
CA LEU A 120 1.45 1.13 -6.89
C LEU A 120 2.78 1.48 -7.58
N PRO A 121 2.93 2.70 -8.10
CA PRO A 121 4.23 3.22 -8.51
C PRO A 121 5.23 3.16 -7.35
N TYR A 122 6.47 2.77 -7.67
CA TYR A 122 7.46 2.45 -6.63
C TYR A 122 7.90 3.65 -5.77
N ASN A 123 7.77 4.86 -6.28
CA ASN A 123 8.17 6.10 -5.60
C ASN A 123 7.12 6.64 -4.61
N VAL A 124 5.83 6.33 -4.78
CA VAL A 124 4.74 6.86 -3.95
C VAL A 124 4.04 5.81 -3.09
N GLY A 125 4.24 4.52 -3.37
CA GLY A 125 3.49 3.44 -2.73
C GLY A 125 3.62 3.41 -1.21
N THR A 126 4.83 3.55 -0.67
CA THR A 126 5.03 3.50 0.79
C THR A 126 4.34 4.65 1.53
N PRO A 127 4.59 5.95 1.22
CA PRO A 127 3.94 7.04 1.92
C PRO A 127 2.41 6.99 1.80
N LEU A 128 1.88 6.65 0.62
CA LEU A 128 0.46 6.54 0.38
C LEU A 128 -0.21 5.47 1.27
N VAL A 129 0.37 4.25 1.32
CA VAL A 129 -0.18 3.17 2.15
C VAL A 129 -0.07 3.49 3.63
N LEU A 130 1.03 4.10 4.08
CA LEU A 130 1.19 4.52 5.47
C LEU A 130 0.16 5.59 5.86
N ASP A 131 -0.10 6.54 4.98
CA ASP A 131 -1.11 7.57 5.19
C ASP A 131 -2.51 6.97 5.25
N ALA A 132 -2.87 6.13 4.28
CA ALA A 132 -4.17 5.47 4.21
C ALA A 132 -4.43 4.56 5.44
N LEU A 133 -3.41 3.83 5.92
CA LEU A 133 -3.51 3.02 7.14
C LEU A 133 -3.80 3.89 8.38
N ARG A 134 -3.21 5.07 8.47
CA ARG A 134 -3.35 5.96 9.64
C ARG A 134 -4.63 6.78 9.61
N ASN A 135 -5.01 7.27 8.44
CA ASN A 135 -5.95 8.37 8.32
C ASN A 135 -7.27 8.01 7.62
N VAL A 136 -7.33 6.90 6.86
CA VAL A 136 -8.53 6.54 6.08
C VAL A 136 -9.20 5.30 6.65
N ALA A 137 -9.97 5.49 7.72
CA ALA A 137 -10.56 4.38 8.50
C ALA A 137 -11.54 3.51 7.71
N VAL A 138 -12.20 4.06 6.69
CA VAL A 138 -13.18 3.35 5.86
C VAL A 138 -12.55 2.29 4.95
N ILE A 139 -11.23 2.33 4.72
CA ILE A 139 -10.53 1.28 3.99
C ILE A 139 -10.30 0.10 4.95
N ALA A 140 -11.10 -0.95 4.80
CA ALA A 140 -11.02 -2.14 5.65
C ALA A 140 -9.95 -3.14 5.21
N ARG A 141 -9.58 -3.14 3.92
CA ARG A 141 -8.63 -4.08 3.34
C ARG A 141 -7.75 -3.41 2.31
N PHE A 142 -6.48 -3.78 2.29
CA PHE A 142 -5.49 -3.36 1.30
C PHE A 142 -4.94 -4.59 0.59
N VAL A 143 -4.94 -4.58 -0.72
CA VAL A 143 -4.31 -5.58 -1.59
C VAL A 143 -3.43 -4.83 -2.57
N VAL A 144 -2.20 -4.59 -2.18
CA VAL A 144 -1.32 -3.69 -2.93
C VAL A 144 -0.09 -4.43 -3.45
N MET A 145 0.19 -4.21 -4.71
CA MET A 145 1.40 -4.69 -5.36
C MET A 145 2.43 -3.57 -5.40
N MET A 146 3.63 -3.88 -4.94
CA MET A 146 4.77 -2.95 -4.88
C MET A 146 6.07 -3.71 -5.03
N GLN A 147 7.22 -3.02 -5.04
CA GLN A 147 8.52 -3.69 -5.03
C GLN A 147 8.59 -4.70 -3.89
N ARG A 148 9.14 -5.89 -4.16
CA ARG A 148 9.20 -6.99 -3.19
C ARG A 148 9.78 -6.55 -1.83
N GLU A 149 10.90 -5.84 -1.86
CA GLU A 149 11.54 -5.36 -0.63
C GLU A 149 10.63 -4.43 0.18
N VAL A 150 9.85 -3.58 -0.49
CA VAL A 150 8.90 -2.66 0.15
C VAL A 150 7.72 -3.44 0.74
N ALA A 151 7.16 -4.40 0.00
CA ALA A 151 6.07 -5.26 0.49
C ALA A 151 6.52 -6.08 1.71
N GLU A 152 7.73 -6.66 1.67
CA GLU A 152 8.32 -7.44 2.76
C GLU A 152 8.48 -6.59 4.04
N ARG A 153 8.77 -5.28 3.93
CA ARG A 153 8.81 -4.35 5.08
C ARG A 153 7.46 -4.19 5.78
N PHE A 154 6.35 -4.16 5.06
CA PHE A 154 5.02 -4.07 5.70
C PHE A 154 4.66 -5.32 6.51
N ALA A 155 5.14 -6.49 6.09
CA ALA A 155 4.84 -7.78 6.71
C ALA A 155 5.99 -8.33 7.58
N ALA A 156 7.04 -7.54 7.83
CA ALA A 156 8.22 -7.97 8.56
C ALA A 156 7.95 -8.09 10.06
N SER A 157 8.64 -9.06 10.71
CA SER A 157 8.60 -9.28 12.15
C SER A 157 9.77 -8.59 12.87
N PRO A 158 9.62 -8.23 14.16
CA PRO A 158 10.70 -7.68 14.97
C PRO A 158 11.98 -8.52 14.89
N GLY A 159 13.14 -7.87 14.88
CA GLY A 159 14.45 -8.53 14.77
C GLY A 159 14.83 -8.95 13.35
N SER A 160 13.92 -8.90 12.38
CA SER A 160 14.26 -9.21 11.00
C SER A 160 14.94 -8.02 10.29
N LYS A 161 15.70 -8.32 9.21
CA LYS A 161 16.43 -7.32 8.43
C LYS A 161 15.50 -6.21 7.88
N ASP A 162 14.30 -6.60 7.44
CA ASP A 162 13.37 -5.72 6.74
C ASP A 162 12.42 -4.97 7.70
N TYR A 163 12.50 -5.29 9.00
CA TYR A 163 11.66 -4.64 10.01
C TYR A 163 11.99 -3.15 10.17
N GLY A 164 10.94 -2.32 10.19
CA GLY A 164 11.08 -0.88 10.26
C GLY A 164 9.75 -0.17 10.56
N LEU A 165 9.75 1.16 10.39
CA LEU A 165 8.55 1.97 10.63
C LEU A 165 7.30 1.46 9.87
N PRO A 166 7.39 1.06 8.57
CA PRO A 166 6.24 0.47 7.88
C PRO A 166 5.66 -0.77 8.57
N SER A 167 6.54 -1.63 9.13
CA SER A 167 6.12 -2.83 9.87
C SER A 167 5.35 -2.47 11.15
N VAL A 168 5.83 -1.46 11.88
CA VAL A 168 5.16 -1.00 13.11
C VAL A 168 3.81 -0.37 12.79
N VAL A 169 3.73 0.51 11.79
CA VAL A 169 2.46 1.13 11.38
C VAL A 169 1.47 0.06 10.92
N ALA A 170 1.91 -0.87 10.07
CA ALA A 170 1.08 -2.00 9.65
C ALA A 170 0.64 -2.85 10.85
N GLY A 171 1.54 -3.19 11.77
CA GLY A 171 1.23 -3.99 12.95
C GLY A 171 0.29 -3.32 13.95
N ILE A 172 0.22 -1.98 13.97
CA ILE A 172 -0.74 -1.20 14.78
C ILE A 172 -2.13 -1.18 14.13
N HIS A 173 -2.20 -1.00 12.79
CA HIS A 173 -3.45 -0.72 12.09
C HIS A 173 -4.01 -1.89 11.31
N ALA A 174 -3.23 -2.96 11.09
CA ALA A 174 -3.65 -4.08 10.25
C ALA A 174 -2.92 -5.39 10.59
N ARG A 175 -3.42 -6.49 10.03
CA ARG A 175 -2.72 -7.77 9.94
C ARG A 175 -2.14 -7.91 8.54
N ALA A 176 -0.82 -7.70 8.42
CA ALA A 176 -0.13 -7.71 7.14
C ALA A 176 0.47 -9.10 6.82
N ARG A 177 0.39 -9.51 5.55
CA ARG A 177 1.04 -10.72 5.04
C ARG A 177 1.38 -10.59 3.57
N ILE A 178 2.46 -11.21 3.14
CA ILE A 178 2.75 -11.38 1.72
C ILE A 178 1.82 -12.46 1.16
N ALA A 179 1.05 -12.12 0.13
CA ALA A 179 0.16 -13.06 -0.54
C ALA A 179 0.94 -13.91 -1.57
N PHE A 180 1.72 -13.26 -2.43
CA PHE A 180 2.57 -13.92 -3.41
C PHE A 180 3.58 -12.94 -4.03
N ARG A 181 4.64 -13.52 -4.61
CA ARG A 181 5.65 -12.78 -5.40
C ARG A 181 5.22 -12.67 -6.86
N VAL A 182 5.67 -11.60 -7.50
CA VAL A 182 5.32 -11.25 -8.88
C VAL A 182 6.61 -10.94 -9.64
N PRO A 183 6.96 -11.74 -10.66
CA PRO A 183 8.18 -11.55 -11.40
C PRO A 183 8.07 -10.40 -12.42
N PRO A 184 9.19 -9.76 -12.81
CA PRO A 184 9.18 -8.59 -13.70
C PRO A 184 8.55 -8.84 -15.08
N GLN A 185 8.60 -10.08 -15.57
CA GLN A 185 8.15 -10.45 -16.92
C GLN A 185 6.65 -10.28 -17.16
N VAL A 186 5.86 -10.17 -16.09
CA VAL A 186 4.40 -9.96 -16.19
C VAL A 186 4.01 -8.50 -16.41
N PHE A 187 4.99 -7.60 -16.51
CA PHE A 187 4.76 -6.17 -16.74
C PHE A 187 5.21 -5.71 -18.12
N PHE A 188 4.64 -4.61 -18.58
CA PHE A 188 5.05 -3.89 -19.78
C PHE A 188 5.12 -2.37 -19.51
N PRO A 189 6.32 -1.75 -19.64
CA PRO A 189 7.63 -2.41 -19.73
C PRO A 189 7.95 -3.20 -18.45
N ALA A 190 8.89 -4.17 -18.55
CA ALA A 190 9.31 -4.95 -17.39
C ALA A 190 10.17 -4.09 -16.44
N PRO A 191 9.89 -4.04 -15.13
CA PRO A 191 10.76 -3.39 -14.16
C PRO A 191 12.07 -4.19 -13.95
N SER A 192 13.05 -3.58 -13.30
CA SER A 192 14.34 -4.20 -12.99
C SER A 192 14.33 -5.09 -11.74
N VAL A 193 13.25 -5.08 -10.96
CA VAL A 193 13.13 -5.77 -9.68
C VAL A 193 11.84 -6.56 -9.57
N ASP A 194 11.83 -7.60 -8.74
CA ASP A 194 10.62 -8.34 -8.41
C ASP A 194 9.63 -7.44 -7.66
N SER A 195 8.34 -7.73 -7.84
CA SER A 195 7.25 -7.19 -7.04
C SER A 195 6.69 -8.26 -6.09
N ALA A 196 5.87 -7.83 -5.13
CA ALA A 196 5.06 -8.72 -4.33
C ALA A 196 3.70 -8.06 -4.02
N VAL A 197 2.68 -8.89 -3.85
CA VAL A 197 1.38 -8.47 -3.36
C VAL A 197 1.35 -8.66 -1.85
N VAL A 198 1.13 -7.58 -1.12
CA VAL A 198 0.87 -7.57 0.32
C VAL A 198 -0.61 -7.36 0.57
N VAL A 199 -1.16 -8.17 1.47
CA VAL A 199 -2.53 -8.02 1.99
C VAL A 199 -2.44 -7.51 3.41
N MET A 200 -3.24 -6.49 3.71
CA MET A 200 -3.35 -5.93 5.05
C MET A 200 -4.84 -5.81 5.38
N ASP A 201 -5.29 -6.61 6.34
CA ASP A 201 -6.65 -6.56 6.85
C ASP A 201 -6.67 -5.61 8.05
N ARG A 202 -7.41 -4.52 7.95
CA ARG A 202 -7.46 -3.49 8.99
C ARG A 202 -7.96 -4.06 10.32
N VAL A 203 -7.37 -3.58 11.40
CA VAL A 203 -7.86 -3.76 12.77
C VAL A 203 -8.17 -2.39 13.38
N PRO A 204 -9.08 -2.30 14.35
CA PRO A 204 -9.32 -1.04 15.06
C PRO A 204 -8.02 -0.50 15.67
N ALA A 205 -7.76 0.79 15.45
CA ALA A 205 -6.58 1.43 16.03
C ALA A 205 -6.71 1.49 17.56
N PRO A 206 -5.74 0.93 18.30
CA PRO A 206 -5.78 0.95 19.76
C PRO A 206 -5.47 2.35 20.30
N PRO A 207 -5.85 2.66 21.56
CA PRO A 207 -5.39 3.85 22.25
C PRO A 207 -3.86 3.98 22.21
N GLY A 208 -3.36 5.19 22.02
CA GLY A 208 -1.93 5.45 21.94
C GLY A 208 -1.29 5.19 20.55
N ALA A 209 -2.04 4.77 19.53
CA ALA A 209 -1.52 4.44 18.19
C ALA A 209 -0.68 5.58 17.58
N VAL A 210 -1.15 6.82 17.64
CA VAL A 210 -0.41 7.99 17.10
C VAL A 210 0.93 8.13 17.80
N ARG A 211 0.90 8.13 19.16
CA ARG A 211 2.12 8.27 19.96
C ARG A 211 3.09 7.10 19.75
N ALA A 212 2.59 5.87 19.62
CA ALA A 212 3.41 4.69 19.33
C ALA A 212 4.16 4.82 17.98
N ILE A 213 3.50 5.37 16.96
CA ILE A 213 4.11 5.62 15.66
C ILE A 213 5.18 6.70 15.74
N GLU A 214 4.95 7.78 16.52
CA GLU A 214 5.96 8.83 16.76
C GLU A 214 7.21 8.25 17.45
N LEU A 215 7.01 7.43 18.48
CA LEU A 215 8.09 6.72 19.18
C LEU A 215 8.87 5.80 18.26
N ALA A 216 8.15 5.02 17.42
CA ALA A 216 8.78 4.16 16.43
C ALA A 216 9.57 4.98 15.41
N ALA A 217 9.02 6.09 14.89
CA ALA A 217 9.73 6.97 13.96
C ALA A 217 11.01 7.53 14.59
N ALA A 218 10.97 8.03 15.85
CA ALA A 218 12.13 8.49 16.57
C ALA A 218 13.19 7.39 16.75
N GLY A 219 12.74 6.17 17.10
CA GLY A 219 13.60 5.00 17.25
C GLY A 219 14.28 4.61 15.94
N PHE A 220 13.52 4.49 14.85
CA PHE A 220 14.05 4.08 13.53
C PHE A 220 14.88 5.15 12.83
N ASN A 221 14.68 6.45 13.12
CA ASN A 221 15.57 7.53 12.65
C ASN A 221 16.99 7.36 13.18
N GLN A 222 17.16 6.65 14.30
CA GLN A 222 18.43 6.32 14.91
C GLN A 222 18.60 4.81 15.07
N ARG A 223 18.27 4.02 14.04
CA ARG A 223 18.16 2.55 14.05
C ARG A 223 19.28 1.81 14.79
N ARG A 224 20.54 2.32 14.70
CA ARG A 224 21.72 1.70 15.34
C ARG A 224 21.90 2.08 16.82
N LYS A 225 21.13 3.03 17.34
CA LYS A 225 21.22 3.48 18.74
C LYS A 225 20.29 2.67 19.64
N MET A 226 20.69 2.53 20.91
CA MET A 226 19.83 1.98 21.96
C MET A 226 18.63 2.89 22.19
N LEU A 227 17.48 2.34 22.60
CA LEU A 227 16.23 3.06 22.86
C LEU A 227 16.41 4.27 23.77
N ARG A 228 17.15 4.11 24.89
CA ARG A 228 17.44 5.22 25.82
C ARG A 228 18.09 6.43 25.15
N ARG A 229 18.78 6.25 24.01
CA ARG A 229 19.40 7.33 23.24
C ARG A 229 18.52 7.83 22.10
N SER A 230 17.85 6.92 21.39
CA SER A 230 17.00 7.33 20.28
C SER A 230 15.73 8.02 20.75
N LEU A 231 15.30 7.79 21.99
CA LEU A 231 14.12 8.41 22.60
C LEU A 231 14.45 9.54 23.60
N ALA A 232 15.71 9.93 23.72
CA ALA A 232 16.14 10.99 24.66
C ALA A 232 15.51 12.37 24.37
N GLY A 233 15.10 12.65 23.12
CA GLY A 233 14.38 13.88 22.77
C GLY A 233 12.85 13.78 22.90
N VAL A 234 12.34 12.62 23.36
CA VAL A 234 10.90 12.34 23.41
C VAL A 234 10.39 12.16 24.83
N PHE A 235 11.22 11.62 25.72
CA PHE A 235 10.97 11.48 27.16
C PHE A 235 11.97 12.30 27.95
N GLU A 236 11.54 12.87 29.08
CA GLU A 236 12.45 13.52 30.05
C GLU A 236 13.39 12.49 30.66
N ASP A 237 12.87 11.33 31.07
CA ASP A 237 13.64 10.18 31.52
C ASP A 237 13.30 8.92 30.71
N PRO A 238 14.01 8.69 29.59
CA PRO A 238 13.77 7.53 28.73
C PRO A 238 14.03 6.20 29.43
N VAL A 239 14.95 6.16 30.37
CA VAL A 239 15.31 4.90 31.08
C VAL A 239 14.16 4.44 31.96
N THR A 240 13.59 5.35 32.74
CA THR A 240 12.44 5.06 33.60
C THR A 240 11.21 4.71 32.77
N ALA A 241 10.89 5.50 31.71
CA ALA A 241 9.77 5.22 30.83
C ALA A 241 9.87 3.85 30.15
N ILE A 242 11.04 3.46 29.64
CA ILE A 242 11.25 2.16 28.99
C ILE A 242 11.10 1.01 30.00
N ARG A 243 11.66 1.14 31.20
CA ARG A 243 11.57 0.12 32.23
C ARG A 243 10.17 -0.04 32.81
N SER A 244 9.38 1.04 32.91
CA SER A 244 8.01 0.98 33.45
C SER A 244 7.09 0.07 32.66
N VAL A 245 7.38 -0.18 31.37
CA VAL A 245 6.63 -1.08 30.51
C VAL A 245 7.32 -2.44 30.29
N GLY A 246 8.35 -2.73 31.09
CA GLY A 246 9.06 -4.03 31.05
C GLY A 246 10.02 -4.19 29.86
N LEU A 247 10.50 -3.08 29.28
CA LEU A 247 11.46 -3.10 28.19
C LEU A 247 12.87 -2.79 28.67
N GLU A 248 13.88 -3.24 27.93
CA GLU A 248 15.27 -3.00 28.21
C GLU A 248 15.75 -1.70 27.55
N PRO A 249 16.30 -0.69 28.31
CA PRO A 249 16.80 0.56 27.75
C PRO A 249 17.96 0.41 26.74
N THR A 250 18.60 -0.77 26.73
CA THR A 250 19.69 -1.14 25.82
C THR A 250 19.20 -1.78 24.52
N SER A 251 17.94 -2.21 24.42
CA SER A 251 17.32 -2.68 23.19
C SER A 251 17.33 -1.60 22.12
N ARG A 252 17.13 -1.99 20.87
CA ARG A 252 16.98 -1.08 19.72
C ARG A 252 15.55 -1.05 19.24
N ALA A 253 15.19 -0.06 18.44
CA ALA A 253 13.85 0.03 17.84
C ALA A 253 13.46 -1.22 17.03
N GLU A 254 14.43 -1.85 16.37
CA GLU A 254 14.21 -3.07 15.58
C GLU A 254 13.88 -4.31 16.42
N ASP A 255 14.15 -4.29 17.72
CA ASP A 255 13.84 -5.41 18.63
C ASP A 255 12.39 -5.33 19.15
N LEU A 256 11.73 -4.17 19.04
CA LEU A 256 10.40 -3.90 19.60
C LEU A 256 9.29 -4.24 18.60
N SER A 257 8.27 -4.95 19.09
CA SER A 257 7.02 -5.16 18.35
C SER A 257 6.14 -3.89 18.33
N ALA A 258 5.13 -3.88 17.47
CA ALA A 258 4.10 -2.83 17.48
C ALA A 258 3.40 -2.72 18.85
N ALA A 259 3.16 -3.87 19.52
CA ALA A 259 2.59 -3.92 20.87
C ALA A 259 3.52 -3.29 21.93
N ASP A 260 4.83 -3.42 21.79
CA ASP A 260 5.80 -2.80 22.68
C ASP A 260 5.80 -1.29 22.54
N PHE A 261 5.74 -0.77 21.30
CA PHE A 261 5.60 0.66 21.06
C PHE A 261 4.27 1.21 21.58
N LEU A 262 3.18 0.44 21.50
CA LEU A 262 1.90 0.82 22.11
C LEU A 262 1.96 0.89 23.63
N ARG A 263 2.59 -0.10 24.30
CA ARG A 263 2.81 -0.03 25.75
C ARG A 263 3.64 1.18 26.14
N LEU A 264 4.70 1.45 25.38
CA LEU A 264 5.58 2.61 25.63
C LEU A 264 4.87 3.95 25.37
N ALA A 265 3.88 3.99 24.49
CA ALA A 265 3.08 5.17 24.22
C ALA A 265 2.12 5.53 25.36
N LEU A 266 1.81 4.58 26.24
CA LEU A 266 0.90 4.72 27.38
C LEU A 266 1.66 4.87 28.72
N ALA A 267 3.00 4.83 28.70
CA ALA A 267 3.85 5.09 29.86
C ALA A 267 3.93 6.59 30.16
#